data_a99e2f159fa117baa874281099673310
#
_entry.id   a99e2f159fa117baa874281099673310
#
_cell.length_a   1.000
_cell.length_b   1.000
_cell.length_c   1.000
_cell.angle_alpha   90.00
_cell.angle_beta   90.00
_cell.angle_gamma   90.00
#
_symmetry.space_group_name_H-M   'P 1'
#
loop_
_entity.id
_entity.type
_entity.pdbx_description
1 polymer ?
#
loop_
_entity_poly.entity_id
_entity_poly.type
_entity_poly.pdbx_seq_one_letter_code
_entity_poly.pdbx_strand_id
1 'polypeptide(L)'
;MEFQEYNGWVNFPSWDVFTVMTSYYETYQAIERAAEKGQPQEVARFVTGIVDKWRQNQYTPHAEAAKIQVQDFLMNSVRRVEWTPLYDTLRGERKELEQADELTTVAYSLLQASDWRSVVEGAEYLTEADDRLRDWLEDHCITWVNSPDARRHKGKITEFADTVLRIYFAAVNWQDVTDALKGE
;
A
#
# COMPACT_ATOMS: atom_id res chain seq x y z
N MET A 1 -6.38 7.35 9.75
CA MET A 1 -7.10 6.37 8.90
C MET A 1 -7.49 5.19 9.78
N GLU A 2 -8.76 4.80 9.77
CA GLU A 2 -9.25 3.59 10.46
C GLU A 2 -9.53 2.49 9.44
N PHE A 3 -9.11 1.27 9.77
CA PHE A 3 -9.44 0.08 9.00
C PHE A 3 -10.59 -0.64 9.69
N GLN A 4 -11.60 -1.01 8.91
CA GLN A 4 -12.75 -1.78 9.39
C GLN A 4 -12.46 -3.29 9.35
N GLU A 5 -13.27 -4.07 10.06
CA GLU A 5 -13.25 -5.53 10.01
C GLU A 5 -13.34 -6.03 8.56
N TYR A 6 -12.57 -7.07 8.23
CA TYR A 6 -12.45 -7.59 6.88
C TYR A 6 -12.33 -9.13 6.89
N ASN A 7 -13.27 -9.81 6.26
CA ASN A 7 -13.30 -11.28 6.13
C ASN A 7 -13.05 -12.05 7.45
N GLY A 8 -13.64 -11.57 8.56
CA GLY A 8 -13.47 -12.15 9.88
C GLY A 8 -12.17 -11.75 10.60
N TRP A 9 -11.35 -10.91 10.00
CA TRP A 9 -10.16 -10.32 10.61
C TRP A 9 -10.47 -8.93 11.16
N VAL A 10 -9.68 -8.50 12.13
CA VAL A 10 -9.82 -7.16 12.72
C VAL A 10 -9.71 -6.04 11.69
N ASN A 11 -8.98 -6.28 10.60
CA ASN A 11 -8.86 -5.32 9.48
C ASN A 11 -8.27 -5.96 8.22
N PHE A 12 -8.36 -5.25 7.08
CA PHE A 12 -7.77 -5.66 5.80
C PHE A 12 -6.26 -5.90 5.87
N PRO A 13 -5.41 -5.03 6.46
CA PRO A 13 -3.97 -5.27 6.49
C PRO A 13 -3.57 -6.59 7.17
N SER A 14 -4.25 -6.99 8.23
CA SER A 14 -3.99 -8.27 8.93
C SER A 14 -4.36 -9.47 8.07
N TRP A 15 -5.56 -9.44 7.46
CA TRP A 15 -6.02 -10.46 6.53
C TRP A 15 -5.08 -10.61 5.34
N ASP A 16 -4.68 -9.50 4.75
CA ASP A 16 -3.86 -9.47 3.54
C ASP A 16 -2.46 -10.03 3.81
N VAL A 17 -1.81 -9.61 4.89
CA VAL A 17 -0.51 -10.16 5.31
C VAL A 17 -0.60 -11.67 5.49
N PHE A 18 -1.61 -12.17 6.21
CA PHE A 18 -1.79 -13.61 6.39
C PHE A 18 -1.98 -14.31 5.05
N THR A 19 -2.90 -13.83 4.22
CA THR A 19 -3.25 -14.44 2.94
C THR A 19 -2.06 -14.48 1.99
N VAL A 20 -1.36 -13.37 1.81
CA VAL A 20 -0.21 -13.29 0.90
C VAL A 20 0.95 -14.15 1.40
N MET A 21 1.31 -14.05 2.67
CA MET A 21 2.46 -14.79 3.22
C MET A 21 2.24 -16.30 3.24
N THR A 22 0.99 -16.77 3.39
CA THR A 22 0.66 -18.19 3.37
C THR A 22 0.42 -18.76 1.96
N SER A 23 0.24 -17.92 0.95
CA SER A 23 0.03 -18.35 -0.44
C SER A 23 1.30 -18.88 -1.11
N TYR A 24 2.48 -18.60 -0.57
CA TYR A 24 3.77 -19.04 -1.11
C TYR A 24 4.43 -20.03 -0.16
N TYR A 25 4.61 -21.28 -0.59
CA TYR A 25 5.04 -22.38 0.27
C TYR A 25 6.32 -22.09 1.09
N GLU A 26 7.36 -21.58 0.44
CA GLU A 26 8.62 -21.25 1.14
C GLU A 26 8.45 -20.10 2.14
N THR A 27 7.58 -19.14 1.82
CA THR A 27 7.26 -18.02 2.71
C THR A 27 6.40 -18.50 3.88
N TYR A 28 5.40 -19.34 3.61
CA TYR A 28 4.58 -19.96 4.64
C TYR A 28 5.42 -20.71 5.68
N GLN A 29 6.32 -21.59 5.23
CA GLN A 29 7.21 -22.31 6.15
C GLN A 29 8.12 -21.40 6.98
N ALA A 30 8.53 -20.27 6.42
CA ALA A 30 9.42 -19.33 7.11
C ALA A 30 8.66 -18.48 8.14
N ILE A 31 7.44 -18.02 7.79
CA ILE A 31 6.62 -17.22 8.72
C ILE A 31 6.03 -18.09 9.83
N GLU A 32 5.67 -19.35 9.55
CA GLU A 32 5.24 -20.32 10.56
C GLU A 32 6.32 -20.54 11.63
N ARG A 33 7.57 -20.76 11.21
CA ARG A 33 8.73 -20.84 12.12
C ARG A 33 8.95 -19.55 12.93
N ALA A 34 8.61 -18.39 12.37
CA ALA A 34 8.67 -17.14 13.13
C ALA A 34 7.54 -17.08 14.18
N ALA A 35 6.34 -17.56 13.83
CA ALA A 35 5.20 -17.64 14.74
C ALA A 35 5.41 -18.65 15.89
N GLU A 36 6.09 -19.79 15.63
CA GLU A 36 6.43 -20.78 16.64
C GLU A 36 7.26 -20.21 17.80
N LYS A 37 8.01 -19.13 17.60
CA LYS A 37 8.71 -18.42 18.66
C LYS A 37 7.76 -17.73 19.66
N GLY A 38 6.47 -17.66 19.33
CA GLY A 38 5.41 -17.16 20.20
C GLY A 38 5.36 -15.65 20.40
N GLN A 39 6.14 -14.89 19.63
CA GLN A 39 6.20 -13.42 19.75
C GLN A 39 5.74 -12.78 18.43
N PRO A 40 4.63 -12.01 18.44
CA PRO A 40 4.13 -11.33 17.24
C PRO A 40 5.17 -10.44 16.56
N GLN A 41 6.11 -9.89 17.31
CA GLN A 41 7.22 -9.09 16.81
C GLN A 41 8.18 -9.85 15.90
N GLU A 42 8.32 -11.16 16.06
CA GLU A 42 9.14 -12.00 15.17
C GLU A 42 8.47 -12.15 13.79
N VAL A 43 7.14 -12.33 13.78
CA VAL A 43 6.34 -12.35 12.55
C VAL A 43 6.41 -10.98 11.86
N ALA A 44 6.19 -9.90 12.60
CA ALA A 44 6.31 -8.54 12.08
C ALA A 44 7.69 -8.28 11.45
N ARG A 45 8.77 -8.63 12.16
CA ARG A 45 10.14 -8.45 11.70
C ARG A 45 10.45 -9.27 10.45
N PHE A 46 9.92 -10.49 10.36
CA PHE A 46 10.06 -11.31 9.17
C PHE A 46 9.41 -10.65 7.95
N VAL A 47 8.13 -10.28 8.05
CA VAL A 47 7.37 -9.70 6.93
C VAL A 47 7.96 -8.36 6.49
N THR A 48 8.19 -7.45 7.41
CA THR A 48 8.80 -6.14 7.08
C THR A 48 10.20 -6.31 6.49
N GLY A 49 10.98 -7.25 7.02
CA GLY A 49 12.33 -7.52 6.54
C GLY A 49 12.40 -8.07 5.12
N ILE A 50 11.47 -8.93 4.69
CA ILE A 50 11.42 -9.39 3.29
C ILE A 50 11.00 -8.27 2.34
N VAL A 51 10.06 -7.42 2.75
CA VAL A 51 9.64 -6.23 1.98
C VAL A 51 10.80 -5.24 1.81
N ASP A 52 11.54 -4.97 2.87
CA ASP A 52 12.70 -4.07 2.82
C ASP A 52 13.79 -4.60 1.88
N LYS A 53 14.11 -5.90 1.93
CA LYS A 53 15.06 -6.54 1.01
C LYS A 53 14.60 -6.42 -0.43
N TRP A 54 13.34 -6.73 -0.71
CA TRP A 54 12.77 -6.62 -2.04
C TRP A 54 12.82 -5.17 -2.57
N ARG A 55 12.46 -4.19 -1.74
CA ARG A 55 12.53 -2.76 -2.11
C ARG A 55 13.95 -2.32 -2.47
N GLN A 56 14.93 -2.80 -1.73
CA GLN A 56 16.35 -2.52 -1.97
C GLN A 56 16.93 -3.36 -3.12
N ASN A 57 16.13 -4.18 -3.79
CA ASN A 57 16.55 -5.14 -4.79
C ASN A 57 17.64 -6.10 -4.28
N GLN A 58 17.57 -6.45 -3.00
CA GLN A 58 18.41 -7.47 -2.41
C GLN A 58 17.75 -8.83 -2.62
N TYR A 59 18.60 -9.86 -2.78
CA TYR A 59 18.08 -11.21 -2.92
C TYR A 59 17.28 -11.64 -1.69
N THR A 60 16.10 -12.17 -1.93
CA THR A 60 15.28 -12.88 -0.96
C THR A 60 14.48 -13.98 -1.68
N PRO A 61 14.43 -15.21 -1.14
CA PRO A 61 13.59 -16.27 -1.70
C PRO A 61 12.08 -15.94 -1.62
N HIS A 62 11.73 -14.91 -0.84
CA HIS A 62 10.35 -14.45 -0.61
C HIS A 62 10.00 -13.21 -1.45
N ALA A 63 10.76 -12.93 -2.52
CA ALA A 63 10.60 -11.70 -3.31
C ALA A 63 9.20 -11.55 -3.92
N GLU A 64 8.60 -12.64 -4.38
CA GLU A 64 7.25 -12.60 -4.97
C GLU A 64 6.19 -12.30 -3.91
N ALA A 65 6.23 -12.95 -2.75
CA ALA A 65 5.32 -12.63 -1.64
C ALA A 65 5.46 -11.16 -1.21
N ALA A 66 6.70 -10.66 -1.08
CA ALA A 66 6.95 -9.25 -0.73
C ALA A 66 6.40 -8.29 -1.79
N LYS A 67 6.55 -8.62 -3.09
CA LYS A 67 6.03 -7.83 -4.20
C LYS A 67 4.51 -7.74 -4.16
N ILE A 68 3.82 -8.87 -4.04
CA ILE A 68 2.36 -8.91 -3.99
C ILE A 68 1.84 -8.18 -2.76
N GLN A 69 2.46 -8.37 -1.59
CA GLN A 69 2.07 -7.66 -0.37
C GLN A 69 2.09 -6.14 -0.56
N VAL A 70 3.15 -5.62 -1.16
CA VAL A 70 3.28 -4.18 -1.43
C VAL A 70 2.26 -3.74 -2.47
N GLN A 71 2.07 -4.51 -3.53
CA GLN A 71 1.09 -4.20 -4.57
C GLN A 71 -0.33 -4.12 -4.00
N ASP A 72 -0.75 -5.08 -3.18
CA ASP A 72 -2.09 -5.12 -2.59
C ASP A 72 -2.32 -3.93 -1.65
N PHE A 73 -1.33 -3.56 -0.85
CA PHE A 73 -1.40 -2.37 -0.02
C PHE A 73 -1.52 -1.09 -0.84
N LEU A 74 -0.74 -0.95 -1.91
CA LEU A 74 -0.83 0.21 -2.80
C LEU A 74 -2.18 0.30 -3.49
N MET A 75 -2.68 -0.80 -4.08
CA MET A 75 -3.97 -0.81 -4.77
C MET A 75 -5.14 -0.53 -3.81
N ASN A 76 -5.10 -1.09 -2.60
CA ASN A 76 -6.11 -0.78 -1.60
C ASN A 76 -6.06 0.69 -1.17
N SER A 77 -4.85 1.27 -1.03
CA SER A 77 -4.71 2.67 -0.64
C SER A 77 -5.21 3.64 -1.71
N VAL A 78 -4.95 3.37 -3.00
CA VAL A 78 -5.46 4.20 -4.10
C VAL A 78 -6.99 4.28 -4.08
N ARG A 79 -7.66 3.16 -3.76
CA ARG A 79 -9.14 3.12 -3.62
C ARG A 79 -9.66 3.93 -2.43
N ARG A 80 -8.81 4.24 -1.46
CA ARG A 80 -9.16 4.98 -0.23
C ARG A 80 -8.85 6.48 -0.30
N VAL A 81 -8.18 6.92 -1.36
CA VAL A 81 -7.95 8.35 -1.60
C VAL A 81 -9.29 9.06 -1.81
N GLU A 82 -9.46 10.20 -1.18
CA GLU A 82 -10.64 11.06 -1.37
C GLU A 82 -10.49 11.89 -2.65
N TRP A 83 -10.86 11.30 -3.79
CA TRP A 83 -10.58 11.87 -5.12
C TRP A 83 -11.26 13.20 -5.38
N THR A 84 -12.56 13.32 -5.10
CA THR A 84 -13.32 14.55 -5.37
C THR A 84 -12.76 15.78 -4.63
N PRO A 85 -12.52 15.75 -3.28
CA PRO A 85 -11.87 16.86 -2.59
C PRO A 85 -10.47 17.15 -3.12
N LEU A 86 -9.70 16.12 -3.47
CA LEU A 86 -8.36 16.25 -4.04
C LEU A 86 -8.40 16.97 -5.38
N TYR A 87 -9.28 16.56 -6.29
CA TYR A 87 -9.41 17.16 -7.61
C TYR A 87 -9.89 18.62 -7.53
N ASP A 88 -10.87 18.94 -6.68
CA ASP A 88 -11.36 20.30 -6.44
C ASP A 88 -10.22 21.22 -5.95
N THR A 89 -9.32 20.68 -5.09
CA THR A 89 -8.16 21.43 -4.63
C THR A 89 -7.14 21.66 -5.75
N LEU A 90 -6.89 20.65 -6.61
CA LEU A 90 -6.00 20.79 -7.77
C LEU A 90 -6.50 21.85 -8.76
N ARG A 91 -7.81 21.99 -8.95
CA ARG A 91 -8.43 23.01 -9.83
C ARG A 91 -8.49 24.41 -9.19
N GLY A 92 -8.21 24.53 -7.90
CA GLY A 92 -8.30 25.76 -7.15
C GLY A 92 -9.74 26.14 -6.76
N GLU A 93 -10.68 25.23 -6.85
CA GLU A 93 -12.08 25.40 -6.41
C GLU A 93 -12.21 25.23 -4.89
N ARG A 94 -11.24 24.52 -4.28
CA ARG A 94 -11.07 24.40 -2.84
C ARG A 94 -9.70 24.94 -2.45
N LYS A 95 -9.64 25.72 -1.36
CA LYS A 95 -8.39 26.38 -0.96
C LYS A 95 -7.37 25.43 -0.36
N GLU A 96 -7.82 24.42 0.36
CA GLU A 96 -6.97 23.48 1.09
C GLU A 96 -7.66 22.10 1.20
N LEU A 97 -6.87 21.05 1.32
CA LEU A 97 -7.33 19.71 1.72
C LEU A 97 -7.55 19.67 3.24
N GLU A 98 -8.47 20.55 3.74
CA GLU A 98 -8.79 20.58 5.15
C GLU A 98 -9.32 19.21 5.61
N GLN A 99 -8.71 18.64 6.65
CA GLN A 99 -9.07 17.35 7.25
C GLN A 99 -8.90 16.12 6.36
N ALA A 100 -8.23 16.23 5.20
CA ALA A 100 -7.88 15.07 4.40
C ALA A 100 -6.96 14.12 5.19
N ASP A 101 -7.14 12.83 4.98
CA ASP A 101 -6.24 11.86 5.56
C ASP A 101 -4.83 11.91 4.92
N GLU A 102 -3.89 11.22 5.53
CA GLU A 102 -2.50 11.23 5.10
C GLU A 102 -2.31 10.66 3.69
N LEU A 103 -3.10 9.64 3.30
CA LEU A 103 -3.04 9.07 1.94
C LEU A 103 -3.49 10.07 0.89
N THR A 104 -4.61 10.75 1.13
CA THR A 104 -5.13 11.80 0.24
C THR A 104 -4.13 12.95 0.11
N THR A 105 -3.50 13.35 1.22
CA THR A 105 -2.48 14.41 1.23
C THR A 105 -1.24 14.05 0.42
N VAL A 106 -0.73 12.83 0.55
CA VAL A 106 0.46 12.42 -0.22
C VAL A 106 0.13 12.17 -1.68
N ALA A 107 -1.07 11.66 -2.00
CA ALA A 107 -1.57 11.54 -3.37
C ALA A 107 -1.68 12.92 -4.05
N TYR A 108 -2.22 13.92 -3.35
CA TYR A 108 -2.25 15.30 -3.82
C TYR A 108 -0.85 15.84 -4.15
N SER A 109 0.11 15.64 -3.25
CA SER A 109 1.50 16.08 -3.45
C SER A 109 2.14 15.43 -4.68
N LEU A 110 1.83 14.15 -4.94
CA LEU A 110 2.29 13.44 -6.12
C LEU A 110 1.68 14.02 -7.40
N LEU A 111 0.37 14.21 -7.43
CA LEU A 111 -0.34 14.77 -8.58
C LEU A 111 0.07 16.22 -8.86
N GLN A 112 0.22 17.04 -7.82
CA GLN A 112 0.68 18.42 -7.98
C GLN A 112 2.06 18.53 -8.65
N ALA A 113 2.92 17.55 -8.44
CA ALA A 113 4.24 17.46 -9.06
C ALA A 113 4.22 16.83 -10.46
N SER A 114 3.07 16.35 -10.94
CA SER A 114 2.88 15.73 -12.25
C SER A 114 2.10 16.63 -13.20
N ASP A 115 1.98 16.22 -14.47
CA ASP A 115 1.08 16.86 -15.43
C ASP A 115 -0.34 16.31 -15.33
N TRP A 116 -0.97 16.44 -14.16
CA TRP A 116 -2.30 15.94 -13.89
C TRP A 116 -3.39 16.52 -14.82
N ARG A 117 -3.14 17.73 -15.39
CA ARG A 117 -4.10 18.36 -16.31
C ARG A 117 -4.26 17.56 -17.58
N SER A 118 -3.17 17.01 -18.12
CA SER A 118 -3.25 16.14 -19.30
C SER A 118 -3.99 14.83 -19.03
N VAL A 119 -3.96 14.34 -17.80
CA VAL A 119 -4.67 13.12 -17.40
C VAL A 119 -6.18 13.31 -17.47
N VAL A 120 -6.68 14.47 -17.05
CA VAL A 120 -8.12 14.76 -17.00
C VAL A 120 -8.60 15.53 -18.23
N GLU A 121 -7.75 15.77 -19.23
CA GLU A 121 -8.12 16.47 -20.44
C GLU A 121 -9.29 15.79 -21.15
N GLY A 122 -10.34 16.55 -21.43
CA GLY A 122 -11.56 16.04 -22.06
C GLY A 122 -12.52 15.28 -21.14
N ALA A 123 -12.28 15.25 -19.81
CA ALA A 123 -13.29 14.75 -18.88
C ALA A 123 -14.48 15.74 -18.81
N GLU A 124 -15.68 15.23 -19.08
CA GLU A 124 -16.89 16.05 -19.06
C GLU A 124 -17.50 16.17 -17.66
N TYR A 125 -17.24 15.19 -16.80
CA TYR A 125 -17.84 15.10 -15.46
C TYR A 125 -16.75 14.90 -14.39
N LEU A 126 -17.04 15.33 -13.16
CA LEU A 126 -16.14 15.17 -12.00
C LEU A 126 -15.80 13.70 -11.74
N THR A 127 -16.79 12.80 -11.84
CA THR A 127 -16.57 11.37 -11.64
C THR A 127 -15.62 10.77 -12.68
N GLU A 128 -15.66 11.24 -13.91
CA GLU A 128 -14.75 10.81 -14.97
C GLU A 128 -13.32 11.30 -14.70
N ALA A 129 -13.17 12.52 -14.21
CA ALA A 129 -11.87 13.06 -13.81
C ALA A 129 -11.28 12.28 -12.62
N ASP A 130 -12.10 11.99 -11.62
CA ASP A 130 -11.70 11.18 -10.46
C ASP A 130 -11.24 9.77 -10.88
N ASP A 131 -11.96 9.12 -11.79
CA ASP A 131 -11.61 7.79 -12.31
C ASP A 131 -10.28 7.83 -13.08
N ARG A 132 -10.07 8.82 -13.94
CA ARG A 132 -8.81 8.99 -14.71
C ARG A 132 -7.61 9.24 -13.79
N LEU A 133 -7.77 10.06 -12.74
CA LEU A 133 -6.70 10.30 -11.78
C LEU A 133 -6.39 9.05 -10.95
N ARG A 134 -7.41 8.27 -10.60
CA ARG A 134 -7.25 6.97 -9.92
C ARG A 134 -6.47 6.00 -10.79
N ASP A 135 -6.91 5.78 -12.02
CA ASP A 135 -6.25 4.88 -12.98
C ASP A 135 -4.80 5.29 -13.22
N TRP A 136 -4.55 6.60 -13.37
CA TRP A 136 -3.20 7.12 -13.50
C TRP A 136 -2.32 6.77 -12.29
N LEU A 137 -2.82 6.91 -11.07
CA LEU A 137 -2.06 6.58 -9.86
C LEU A 137 -1.86 5.06 -9.73
N GLU A 138 -2.86 4.25 -10.06
CA GLU A 138 -2.73 2.79 -10.10
C GLU A 138 -1.61 2.36 -11.05
N ASP A 139 -1.58 2.88 -12.27
CA ASP A 139 -0.53 2.59 -13.26
C ASP A 139 0.86 2.98 -12.76
N HIS A 140 0.98 4.12 -12.07
CA HIS A 140 2.24 4.56 -11.48
C HIS A 140 2.69 3.65 -10.35
N CYS A 141 1.78 3.17 -9.50
CA CYS A 141 2.05 2.19 -8.45
C CYS A 141 2.52 0.86 -9.06
N ILE A 142 1.83 0.35 -10.07
CA ILE A 142 2.19 -0.88 -10.79
C ILE A 142 3.57 -0.75 -11.43
N THR A 143 3.85 0.36 -12.08
CA THR A 143 5.16 0.66 -12.69
C THR A 143 6.26 0.68 -11.63
N TRP A 144 6.02 1.35 -10.50
CA TRP A 144 6.97 1.40 -9.39
C TRP A 144 7.25 0.02 -8.80
N VAL A 145 6.22 -0.80 -8.58
CA VAL A 145 6.36 -2.18 -8.09
C VAL A 145 7.22 -3.03 -9.03
N ASN A 146 7.04 -2.89 -10.34
CA ASN A 146 7.72 -3.70 -11.34
C ASN A 146 9.12 -3.20 -11.73
N SER A 147 9.50 -1.99 -11.30
CA SER A 147 10.80 -1.40 -11.63
C SER A 147 11.73 -1.33 -10.42
N PRO A 148 12.79 -2.16 -10.36
CA PRO A 148 13.80 -2.08 -9.30
C PRO A 148 14.45 -0.70 -9.17
N ASP A 149 14.67 -0.02 -10.29
CA ASP A 149 15.26 1.32 -10.31
C ASP A 149 14.28 2.36 -9.76
N ALA A 150 13.00 2.32 -10.15
CA ALA A 150 12.00 3.24 -9.62
C ALA A 150 11.87 3.13 -8.09
N ARG A 151 11.96 1.90 -7.52
CA ARG A 151 11.89 1.69 -6.08
C ARG A 151 13.06 2.30 -5.30
N ARG A 152 14.23 2.44 -5.95
CA ARG A 152 15.43 3.01 -5.32
C ARG A 152 15.52 4.52 -5.47
N HIS A 153 14.88 5.09 -6.46
CA HIS A 153 14.91 6.52 -6.70
C HIS A 153 14.00 7.26 -5.73
N LYS A 154 14.53 8.32 -5.13
CA LYS A 154 13.72 9.25 -4.36
C LYS A 154 12.84 10.04 -5.30
N GLY A 155 11.52 9.92 -5.15
CA GLY A 155 10.53 10.62 -5.96
C GLY A 155 9.17 10.56 -5.31
N LYS A 156 8.21 11.32 -5.83
CA LYS A 156 6.87 11.42 -5.24
C LYS A 156 6.13 10.09 -5.17
N ILE A 157 6.30 9.22 -6.16
CA ILE A 157 5.72 7.87 -6.12
C ILE A 157 6.35 7.01 -5.01
N THR A 158 7.64 7.15 -4.75
CA THR A 158 8.32 6.47 -3.65
C THR A 158 7.85 7.01 -2.30
N GLU A 159 7.66 8.33 -2.15
CA GLU A 159 7.07 8.94 -0.95
C GLU A 159 5.65 8.42 -0.70
N PHE A 160 4.83 8.29 -1.74
CA PHE A 160 3.51 7.70 -1.65
C PHE A 160 3.58 6.24 -1.16
N ALA A 161 4.41 5.42 -1.80
CA ALA A 161 4.59 4.02 -1.42
C ALA A 161 5.11 3.86 0.02
N ASP A 162 6.06 4.67 0.45
CA ASP A 162 6.59 4.67 1.81
C ASP A 162 5.52 5.01 2.85
N THR A 163 4.68 6.00 2.54
CA THR A 163 3.55 6.38 3.39
C THR A 163 2.54 5.25 3.51
N VAL A 164 2.17 4.62 2.40
CA VAL A 164 1.27 3.47 2.37
C VAL A 164 1.81 2.33 3.23
N LEU A 165 3.04 1.91 2.99
CA LEU A 165 3.64 0.80 3.73
C LEU A 165 3.70 1.07 5.24
N ARG A 166 4.05 2.29 5.63
CA ARG A 166 4.06 2.69 7.04
C ARG A 166 2.67 2.62 7.68
N ILE A 167 1.64 3.14 7.01
CA ILE A 167 0.27 3.15 7.52
C ILE A 167 -0.26 1.72 7.64
N TYR A 168 -0.08 0.91 6.59
CA TYR A 168 -0.65 -0.43 6.54
C TYR A 168 0.05 -1.37 7.53
N PHE A 169 1.39 -1.39 7.59
CA PHE A 169 2.10 -2.22 8.56
C PHE A 169 1.86 -1.80 10.01
N ALA A 170 1.64 -0.51 10.28
CA ALA A 170 1.25 -0.04 11.60
C ALA A 170 -0.16 -0.50 12.01
N ALA A 171 -1.05 -0.75 11.04
CA ALA A 171 -2.41 -1.22 11.27
C ALA A 171 -2.54 -2.74 11.40
N VAL A 172 -1.52 -3.51 11.02
CA VAL A 172 -1.56 -4.99 11.16
C VAL A 172 -1.64 -5.37 12.63
N ASN A 173 -2.65 -6.17 12.97
CA ASN A 173 -2.69 -6.86 14.26
C ASN A 173 -1.79 -8.12 14.20
N TRP A 174 -0.55 -7.97 14.58
CA TRP A 174 0.45 -9.04 14.52
C TRP A 174 0.14 -10.21 15.45
N GLN A 175 -0.65 -9.98 16.52
CA GLN A 175 -1.11 -11.06 17.38
C GLN A 175 -2.07 -11.98 16.62
N ASP A 176 -3.10 -11.42 15.98
CA ASP A 176 -4.07 -12.21 15.20
C ASP A 176 -3.39 -13.00 14.08
N VAL A 177 -2.43 -12.37 13.37
CA VAL A 177 -1.66 -13.05 12.32
C VAL A 177 -0.84 -14.21 12.90
N THR A 178 -0.22 -14.00 14.08
CA THR A 178 0.59 -15.02 14.74
C THR A 178 -0.27 -16.19 15.23
N ASP A 179 -1.43 -15.92 15.81
CA ASP A 179 -2.35 -16.94 16.33
C ASP A 179 -2.93 -17.78 15.17
N ALA A 180 -3.32 -17.12 14.08
CA ALA A 180 -3.79 -17.82 12.89
C ALA A 180 -2.71 -18.73 12.26
N LEU A 181 -1.44 -18.32 12.27
CA LEU A 181 -0.31 -19.13 11.77
C LEU A 181 -0.05 -20.37 12.65
N LYS A 182 -0.38 -20.32 13.94
CA LYS A 182 -0.29 -21.46 14.85
C LYS A 182 -1.51 -22.36 14.82
N GLY A 183 -2.58 -21.94 14.16
CA GLY A 183 -3.87 -22.63 14.14
C GLY A 183 -4.66 -22.47 15.44
N GLU A 184 -4.45 -21.37 16.16
CA GLU A 184 -5.16 -21.01 17.40
C GLU A 184 -6.41 -20.15 17.12
#